data_2e905867fed631e86fb1bc946141f7d0
#
_entry.id   2e905867fed631e86fb1bc946141f7d0
#
_cell.length_a   1.000
_cell.length_b   1.000
_cell.length_c   1.000
_cell.angle_alpha   90.00
_cell.angle_beta   90.00
_cell.angle_gamma   90.00
#
_symmetry.space_group_name_H-M   'P 1'
#
loop_
_entity.id
_entity.type
_entity.pdbx_description
1 polymer ?
#
loop_
_entity_poly.entity_id
_entity_poly.type
_entity_poly.pdbx_seq_one_letter_code
_entity_poly.pdbx_strand_id
1 'polypeptide(L)'
;MTRLTAGGSDMAHGDSRAELCRVGASLFARGYVHASAGNISARTDSGYLITPTDACLGFLDPAQLAFVDKAGVQQSGDRASKTLALHRAIYAADPAARCVIHTHSTHLVALTLAGVWSAAAVLPPITPYFVMKVGHVPLVAYRRPGDPEVAQTVVTLIAAGRQGGTPIRAVLLDRLGPVCWHETPAAAMAVLEELEETARLWLMSNPKPLPLSEPQLAELRTQFGAAW
;
A
#
# COMPACT_ATOMS: atom_id res chain seq x y z
N MET A 1 6.58 -43.38 -16.98
CA MET A 1 7.18 -42.18 -16.30
C MET A 1 6.38 -40.98 -16.77
N THR A 2 5.41 -40.60 -15.97
CA THR A 2 4.41 -39.55 -16.28
C THR A 2 4.88 -38.22 -15.63
N ARG A 3 5.13 -37.21 -16.46
CA ARG A 3 5.40 -35.83 -15.98
C ARG A 3 4.13 -35.23 -15.42
N LEU A 4 4.05 -35.09 -14.10
CA LEU A 4 3.07 -34.27 -13.40
C LEU A 4 3.86 -33.23 -12.59
N THR A 5 4.03 -32.01 -13.09
CA THR A 5 4.44 -30.84 -12.29
C THR A 5 4.30 -29.53 -13.07
N ALA A 6 3.17 -29.25 -13.71
CA ALA A 6 2.89 -27.91 -14.25
C ALA A 6 1.61 -27.26 -13.70
N GLY A 7 0.78 -28.00 -12.95
CA GLY A 7 -0.53 -27.50 -12.55
C GLY A 7 -0.61 -26.65 -11.27
N GLY A 8 0.38 -26.74 -10.37
CA GLY A 8 0.30 -26.07 -9.08
C GLY A 8 0.65 -24.58 -9.09
N SER A 9 1.59 -24.15 -9.93
CA SER A 9 2.00 -22.74 -10.02
C SER A 9 0.99 -21.88 -10.80
N ASP A 10 0.36 -22.42 -11.81
CA ASP A 10 -0.63 -21.71 -12.64
C ASP A 10 -1.94 -21.45 -11.88
N MET A 11 -2.39 -22.40 -11.05
CA MET A 11 -3.59 -22.22 -10.21
C MET A 11 -3.36 -21.16 -9.14
N ALA A 12 -2.22 -21.18 -8.46
CA ALA A 12 -1.86 -20.15 -7.44
C ALA A 12 -1.72 -18.75 -8.06
N HIS A 13 -1.22 -18.63 -9.28
CA HIS A 13 -1.15 -17.36 -10.00
C HIS A 13 -2.54 -16.91 -10.49
N GLY A 14 -3.42 -17.82 -10.89
CA GLY A 14 -4.79 -17.53 -11.30
C GLY A 14 -5.60 -16.92 -10.16
N ASP A 15 -5.55 -17.50 -8.97
CA ASP A 15 -6.20 -16.99 -7.77
C ASP A 15 -5.69 -15.60 -7.38
N SER A 16 -4.38 -15.39 -7.44
CA SER A 16 -3.77 -14.07 -7.13
C SER A 16 -4.17 -12.98 -8.13
N ARG A 17 -4.30 -13.30 -9.42
CA ARG A 17 -4.76 -12.37 -10.45
C ARG A 17 -6.21 -11.94 -10.21
N ALA A 18 -7.09 -12.90 -9.96
CA ALA A 18 -8.50 -12.63 -9.65
C ALA A 18 -8.66 -11.80 -8.38
N GLU A 19 -7.84 -12.07 -7.36
CA GLU A 19 -7.86 -11.31 -6.11
C GLU A 19 -7.43 -9.85 -6.31
N LEU A 20 -6.36 -9.58 -7.07
CA LEU A 20 -5.93 -8.22 -7.39
C LEU A 20 -7.03 -7.45 -8.16
N CYS A 21 -7.70 -8.10 -9.11
CA CYS A 21 -8.81 -7.49 -9.84
C CYS A 21 -10.00 -7.18 -8.91
N ARG A 22 -10.34 -8.07 -7.98
CA ARG A 22 -11.41 -7.81 -6.99
C ARG A 22 -11.07 -6.64 -6.06
N VAL A 23 -9.82 -6.57 -5.58
CA VAL A 23 -9.34 -5.44 -4.76
C VAL A 23 -9.41 -4.15 -5.56
N GLY A 24 -8.91 -4.12 -6.79
CA GLY A 24 -8.98 -2.95 -7.67
C GLY A 24 -10.42 -2.48 -7.91
N ALA A 25 -11.32 -3.39 -8.26
CA ALA A 25 -12.74 -3.09 -8.48
C ALA A 25 -13.40 -2.53 -7.21
N SER A 26 -13.10 -3.10 -6.03
CA SER A 26 -13.62 -2.62 -4.74
C SER A 26 -13.13 -1.20 -4.43
N LEU A 27 -11.84 -0.92 -4.60
CA LEU A 27 -11.28 0.41 -4.36
C LEU A 27 -11.88 1.47 -5.32
N PHE A 28 -12.03 1.11 -6.60
CA PHE A 28 -12.62 2.00 -7.60
C PHE A 28 -14.11 2.28 -7.31
N ALA A 29 -14.91 1.24 -7.05
CA ALA A 29 -16.34 1.37 -6.79
C ALA A 29 -16.65 2.22 -5.55
N ARG A 30 -15.75 2.26 -4.56
CA ARG A 30 -15.89 3.03 -3.33
C ARG A 30 -15.17 4.38 -3.34
N GLY A 31 -14.58 4.76 -4.48
CA GLY A 31 -13.98 6.08 -4.67
C GLY A 31 -12.61 6.27 -4.01
N TYR A 32 -11.91 5.19 -3.64
CA TYR A 32 -10.54 5.26 -3.13
C TYR A 32 -9.49 5.52 -4.22
N VAL A 33 -9.90 5.34 -5.47
CA VAL A 33 -9.11 5.61 -6.67
C VAL A 33 -10.02 6.03 -7.82
N HIS A 34 -9.49 6.79 -8.75
CA HIS A 34 -10.26 7.30 -9.90
C HIS A 34 -9.46 7.17 -11.21
N ALA A 35 -10.16 7.17 -12.33
CA ALA A 35 -9.60 7.07 -13.69
C ALA A 35 -8.56 5.91 -13.79
N SER A 36 -7.38 6.18 -14.30
CA SER A 36 -6.25 5.24 -14.38
C SER A 36 -5.19 5.48 -13.29
N ALA A 37 -5.57 6.20 -12.22
CA ALA A 37 -4.67 6.45 -11.10
C ALA A 37 -4.45 5.18 -10.27
N GLY A 38 -3.24 5.07 -9.67
CA GLY A 38 -2.92 3.96 -8.78
C GLY A 38 -2.48 2.68 -9.50
N ASN A 39 -2.03 1.74 -8.70
CA ASN A 39 -1.56 0.42 -9.15
C ASN A 39 -1.51 -0.54 -7.95
N ILE A 40 -1.61 -1.83 -8.26
CA ILE A 40 -1.56 -2.90 -7.27
C ILE A 40 -0.59 -3.96 -7.76
N SER A 41 0.23 -4.51 -6.87
CA SER A 41 1.07 -5.66 -7.16
C SER A 41 0.97 -6.73 -6.10
N ALA A 42 1.28 -7.96 -6.48
CA ALA A 42 1.48 -9.07 -5.57
C ALA A 42 2.82 -9.75 -5.86
N ARG A 43 3.56 -10.09 -4.78
CA ARG A 43 4.77 -10.91 -4.85
C ARG A 43 4.38 -12.38 -4.84
N THR A 44 4.84 -13.11 -5.84
CA THR A 44 4.70 -14.57 -5.96
C THR A 44 6.04 -15.26 -5.71
N ASP A 45 6.04 -16.59 -5.67
CA ASP A 45 7.27 -17.35 -5.50
C ASP A 45 8.22 -17.26 -6.71
N SER A 46 7.68 -16.99 -7.90
CA SER A 46 8.44 -16.87 -9.15
C SER A 46 8.71 -15.45 -9.62
N GLY A 47 8.03 -14.43 -9.03
CA GLY A 47 8.17 -13.04 -9.46
C GLY A 47 7.11 -12.12 -8.88
N TYR A 48 6.58 -11.25 -9.72
CA TYR A 48 5.63 -10.20 -9.34
C TYR A 48 4.49 -10.11 -10.34
N LEU A 49 3.27 -10.09 -9.85
CA LEU A 49 2.11 -9.61 -10.60
C LEU A 49 1.94 -8.12 -10.36
N ILE A 50 1.62 -7.36 -11.40
CA ILE A 50 1.31 -5.92 -11.27
C ILE A 50 0.29 -5.50 -12.30
N THR A 51 -0.54 -4.52 -11.94
CA THR A 51 -1.48 -3.89 -12.86
C THR A 51 -0.74 -3.21 -14.00
N PRO A 52 -1.31 -3.22 -15.22
CA PRO A 52 -0.71 -2.55 -16.37
C PRO A 52 -0.57 -1.04 -16.16
N THR A 53 0.34 -0.43 -16.90
CA THR A 53 0.46 1.03 -16.95
C THR A 53 -0.83 1.64 -17.50
N ASP A 54 -1.31 2.73 -16.89
CA ASP A 54 -2.52 3.48 -17.27
C ASP A 54 -3.83 2.65 -17.24
N ALA A 55 -3.84 1.48 -16.58
CA ALA A 55 -5.04 0.67 -16.41
C ALA A 55 -5.96 1.28 -15.33
N CYS A 56 -7.27 1.25 -15.59
CA CYS A 56 -8.28 1.57 -14.58
C CYS A 56 -8.45 0.39 -13.62
N LEU A 57 -8.24 0.60 -12.31
CA LEU A 57 -8.36 -0.47 -11.32
C LEU A 57 -9.76 -1.07 -11.23
N GLY A 58 -10.80 -0.32 -11.65
CA GLY A 58 -12.18 -0.79 -11.68
C GLY A 58 -12.51 -1.77 -12.81
N PHE A 59 -11.66 -1.85 -13.83
CA PHE A 59 -11.91 -2.62 -15.06
C PHE A 59 -10.75 -3.56 -15.42
N LEU A 60 -10.03 -4.05 -14.40
CA LEU A 60 -8.90 -4.96 -14.61
C LEU A 60 -9.37 -6.32 -15.14
N ASP A 61 -8.65 -6.82 -16.14
CA ASP A 61 -8.76 -8.21 -16.62
C ASP A 61 -7.59 -9.03 -16.03
N PRO A 62 -7.84 -10.17 -15.37
CA PRO A 62 -6.79 -11.04 -14.88
C PRO A 62 -5.75 -11.43 -15.91
N ALA A 63 -6.14 -11.62 -17.18
CA ALA A 63 -5.23 -11.97 -18.27
C ALA A 63 -4.25 -10.85 -18.63
N GLN A 64 -4.66 -9.59 -18.45
CA GLN A 64 -3.87 -8.40 -18.76
C GLN A 64 -2.87 -8.02 -17.66
N LEU A 65 -3.03 -8.52 -16.43
CA LEU A 65 -2.05 -8.25 -15.37
C LEU A 65 -0.65 -8.71 -15.80
N ALA A 66 0.32 -7.81 -15.69
CA ALA A 66 1.70 -8.11 -16.05
C ALA A 66 2.31 -9.09 -15.04
N PHE A 67 2.95 -10.14 -15.53
CA PHE A 67 3.83 -10.98 -14.72
C PHE A 67 5.27 -10.68 -15.08
N VAL A 68 6.05 -10.30 -14.07
CA VAL A 68 7.48 -9.97 -14.17
C VAL A 68 8.24 -10.91 -13.26
N ASP A 69 9.23 -11.63 -13.78
CA ASP A 69 10.03 -12.58 -13.02
C ASP A 69 10.98 -11.89 -12.02
N LYS A 70 11.69 -12.69 -11.21
CA LYS A 70 12.64 -12.17 -10.21
C LYS A 70 13.80 -11.39 -10.84
N ALA A 71 14.18 -11.70 -12.08
CA ALA A 71 15.21 -10.99 -12.81
C ALA A 71 14.72 -9.62 -13.32
N GLY A 72 13.40 -9.38 -13.32
CA GLY A 72 12.79 -8.15 -13.79
C GLY A 72 12.37 -8.18 -15.25
N VAL A 73 12.32 -9.39 -15.84
CA VAL A 73 11.86 -9.59 -17.22
C VAL A 73 10.36 -9.86 -17.22
N GLN A 74 9.61 -9.07 -17.99
CA GLN A 74 8.17 -9.31 -18.15
C GLN A 74 7.94 -10.55 -19.01
N GLN A 75 7.14 -11.50 -18.49
CA GLN A 75 6.87 -12.80 -19.12
C GLN A 75 5.47 -12.86 -19.75
N SER A 76 4.50 -12.09 -19.24
CA SER A 76 3.12 -12.10 -19.76
C SER A 76 2.35 -10.84 -19.35
N GLY A 77 1.15 -10.69 -19.91
CA GLY A 77 0.24 -9.57 -19.66
C GLY A 77 0.61 -8.30 -20.45
N ASP A 78 -0.16 -7.23 -20.21
CA ASP A 78 0.09 -5.93 -20.79
C ASP A 78 1.27 -5.24 -20.10
N ARG A 79 1.75 -4.12 -20.66
CA ARG A 79 2.94 -3.41 -20.17
C ARG A 79 2.84 -3.12 -18.68
N ALA A 80 3.77 -3.64 -17.89
CA ALA A 80 3.82 -3.45 -16.44
C ALA A 80 3.88 -1.96 -16.04
N SER A 81 3.21 -1.61 -14.94
CA SER A 81 3.30 -0.27 -14.37
C SER A 81 4.75 0.10 -14.04
N LYS A 82 5.11 1.34 -14.36
CA LYS A 82 6.45 1.91 -14.08
C LYS A 82 6.78 1.94 -12.58
N THR A 83 5.76 1.88 -11.71
CA THR A 83 5.93 1.88 -10.25
C THR A 83 6.41 0.55 -9.69
N LEU A 84 6.51 -0.52 -10.50
CA LEU A 84 7.01 -1.82 -10.05
C LEU A 84 8.38 -1.71 -9.36
N ALA A 85 9.24 -0.78 -9.76
CA ALA A 85 10.53 -0.56 -9.11
C ALA A 85 10.37 -0.21 -7.62
N LEU A 86 9.45 0.71 -7.28
CA LEU A 86 9.11 1.05 -5.89
C LEU A 86 8.54 -0.15 -5.14
N HIS A 87 7.59 -0.89 -5.75
CA HIS A 87 7.00 -2.07 -5.12
C HIS A 87 8.04 -3.15 -4.82
N ARG A 88 8.96 -3.41 -5.77
CA ARG A 88 10.08 -4.37 -5.55
C ARG A 88 11.00 -3.92 -4.42
N ALA A 89 11.28 -2.63 -4.30
CA ALA A 89 12.07 -2.08 -3.20
C ALA A 89 11.38 -2.30 -1.84
N ILE A 90 10.06 -2.12 -1.75
CA ILE A 90 9.27 -2.42 -0.56
C ILE A 90 9.34 -3.92 -0.23
N TYR A 91 9.14 -4.81 -1.21
CA TYR A 91 9.23 -6.25 -1.00
C TYR A 91 10.63 -6.71 -0.54
N ALA A 92 11.68 -6.04 -0.98
CA ALA A 92 13.04 -6.32 -0.53
C ALA A 92 13.29 -5.82 0.90
N ALA A 93 12.78 -4.63 1.24
CA ALA A 93 12.91 -4.02 2.55
C ALA A 93 11.98 -4.65 3.60
N ASP A 94 10.79 -5.12 3.19
CA ASP A 94 9.84 -5.84 4.05
C ASP A 94 9.57 -7.27 3.52
N PRO A 95 10.29 -8.29 4.01
CA PRO A 95 10.10 -9.68 3.58
C PRO A 95 8.70 -10.25 3.85
N ALA A 96 7.95 -9.72 4.82
CA ALA A 96 6.58 -10.13 5.10
C ALA A 96 5.58 -9.57 4.08
N ALA A 97 5.88 -8.45 3.42
CA ALA A 97 5.01 -7.85 2.43
C ALA A 97 4.84 -8.76 1.21
N ARG A 98 3.59 -9.05 0.83
CA ARG A 98 3.22 -9.80 -0.37
C ARG A 98 2.31 -9.03 -1.31
N CYS A 99 1.73 -7.92 -0.85
CA CYS A 99 0.94 -7.01 -1.67
C CYS A 99 1.34 -5.57 -1.39
N VAL A 100 1.42 -4.76 -2.45
CA VAL A 100 1.61 -3.30 -2.37
C VAL A 100 0.50 -2.64 -3.19
N ILE A 101 -0.15 -1.64 -2.60
CA ILE A 101 -1.21 -0.84 -3.21
C ILE A 101 -0.78 0.62 -3.17
N HIS A 102 -0.81 1.27 -4.32
CA HIS A 102 -0.71 2.73 -4.44
C HIS A 102 -1.99 3.28 -5.04
N THR A 103 -2.52 4.34 -4.44
CA THR A 103 -3.71 5.05 -4.94
C THR A 103 -3.48 6.56 -4.87
N HIS A 104 -4.33 7.31 -5.58
CA HIS A 104 -4.43 8.76 -5.42
C HIS A 104 -5.70 9.09 -4.62
N SER A 105 -5.81 8.51 -3.43
CA SER A 105 -6.97 8.65 -2.54
C SER A 105 -7.19 10.11 -2.14
N THR A 106 -8.42 10.57 -2.28
CA THR A 106 -8.77 12.01 -2.25
C THR A 106 -8.43 12.69 -0.94
N HIS A 107 -8.78 12.10 0.20
CA HIS A 107 -8.55 12.75 1.50
C HIS A 107 -7.07 12.74 1.89
N LEU A 108 -6.33 11.68 1.54
CA LEU A 108 -4.88 11.62 1.76
C LEU A 108 -4.13 12.62 0.89
N VAL A 109 -4.51 12.79 -0.37
CA VAL A 109 -3.94 13.85 -1.21
C VAL A 109 -4.31 15.23 -0.65
N ALA A 110 -5.58 15.46 -0.29
CA ALA A 110 -6.04 16.71 0.31
C ALA A 110 -5.30 17.01 1.63
N LEU A 111 -4.99 15.99 2.44
CA LEU A 111 -4.20 16.15 3.66
C LEU A 111 -2.80 16.70 3.37
N THR A 112 -2.14 16.25 2.30
CA THR A 112 -0.82 16.82 1.93
C THR A 112 -0.91 18.28 1.48
N LEU A 113 -2.04 18.68 0.87
CA LEU A 113 -2.28 20.06 0.43
C LEU A 113 -2.65 20.99 1.59
N ALA A 114 -3.38 20.47 2.58
CA ALA A 114 -3.80 21.22 3.77
C ALA A 114 -2.71 21.29 4.86
N GLY A 115 -1.71 20.44 4.79
CA GLY A 115 -0.67 20.25 5.80
C GLY A 115 -0.91 19.00 6.66
N VAL A 116 0.12 18.15 6.74
CA VAL A 116 0.13 16.94 7.59
C VAL A 116 0.42 17.30 9.03
N TRP A 117 0.08 16.43 9.98
CA TRP A 117 0.43 16.65 11.39
C TRP A 117 1.95 16.78 11.57
N SER A 118 2.71 15.80 11.09
CA SER A 118 4.17 15.86 11.09
C SER A 118 4.75 15.04 9.95
N ALA A 119 6.02 15.25 9.61
CA ALA A 119 6.69 14.45 8.60
C ALA A 119 6.88 12.98 9.03
N ALA A 120 6.99 12.71 10.34
CA ALA A 120 7.15 11.35 10.87
C ALA A 120 5.81 10.59 10.97
N ALA A 121 4.70 11.32 11.15
CA ALA A 121 3.35 10.76 11.25
C ALA A 121 2.37 11.76 10.63
N VAL A 122 1.86 11.46 9.44
CA VAL A 122 1.00 12.38 8.68
C VAL A 122 -0.33 12.69 9.38
N LEU A 123 -0.78 11.80 10.26
CA LEU A 123 -1.99 11.91 11.08
C LEU A 123 -1.67 11.62 12.55
N PRO A 124 -2.35 12.28 13.50
CA PRO A 124 -2.30 11.91 14.91
C PRO A 124 -3.10 10.64 15.20
N PRO A 125 -2.87 9.96 16.34
CA PRO A 125 -3.62 8.79 16.76
C PRO A 125 -5.02 9.18 17.24
N ILE A 126 -5.96 9.39 16.31
CA ILE A 126 -7.32 9.87 16.65
C ILE A 126 -8.35 8.75 16.77
N THR A 127 -8.06 7.55 16.25
CA THR A 127 -8.93 6.39 16.39
C THR A 127 -8.15 5.15 16.83
N PRO A 128 -8.75 4.24 17.61
CA PRO A 128 -8.10 2.99 17.99
C PRO A 128 -7.72 2.13 16.79
N TYR A 129 -8.59 2.06 15.78
CA TYR A 129 -8.32 1.23 14.58
C TYR A 129 -7.16 1.76 13.75
N PHE A 130 -7.01 3.08 13.60
CA PHE A 130 -5.84 3.67 12.94
C PHE A 130 -4.54 3.25 13.65
N VAL A 131 -4.50 3.36 14.98
CA VAL A 131 -3.35 2.94 15.79
C VAL A 131 -3.04 1.46 15.63
N MET A 132 -4.06 0.60 15.67
CA MET A 132 -3.91 -0.86 15.63
C MET A 132 -3.61 -1.42 14.24
N LYS A 133 -4.21 -0.84 13.19
CA LYS A 133 -4.18 -1.41 11.83
C LYS A 133 -3.18 -0.74 10.91
N VAL A 134 -2.93 0.57 11.11
CA VAL A 134 -2.07 1.37 10.25
C VAL A 134 -0.76 1.72 10.93
N GLY A 135 -0.80 2.31 12.11
CA GLY A 135 0.37 2.78 12.83
C GLY A 135 0.93 4.10 12.26
N HIS A 136 2.21 4.34 12.46
CA HIS A 136 2.88 5.54 11.95
C HIS A 136 2.98 5.50 10.42
N VAL A 137 2.64 6.62 9.78
CA VAL A 137 2.73 6.82 8.32
C VAL A 137 3.60 8.04 8.05
N PRO A 138 4.86 7.86 7.65
CA PRO A 138 5.74 8.98 7.31
C PRO A 138 5.34 9.65 5.99
N LEU A 139 5.61 10.96 5.89
CA LEU A 139 5.54 11.72 4.65
C LEU A 139 6.83 11.55 3.85
N VAL A 140 6.69 11.20 2.59
CA VAL A 140 7.77 11.28 1.60
C VAL A 140 7.60 12.60 0.85
N ALA A 141 8.59 13.48 0.93
CA ALA A 141 8.57 14.78 0.28
C ALA A 141 8.34 14.66 -1.23
N TYR A 142 7.71 15.69 -1.81
CA TYR A 142 7.39 15.70 -3.23
C TYR A 142 8.59 15.33 -4.11
N ARG A 143 8.33 14.39 -4.99
CA ARG A 143 9.17 14.02 -6.12
C ARG A 143 8.26 13.80 -7.34
N ARG A 144 8.81 14.01 -8.53
CA ARG A 144 8.08 13.69 -9.76
C ARG A 144 7.70 12.20 -9.80
N PRO A 145 6.56 11.84 -10.40
CA PRO A 145 6.20 10.44 -10.58
C PRO A 145 7.31 9.64 -11.29
N GLY A 146 7.65 8.47 -10.72
CA GLY A 146 8.70 7.60 -11.25
C GLY A 146 10.12 8.00 -10.88
N ASP A 147 10.33 8.94 -9.96
CA ASP A 147 11.65 9.29 -9.46
C ASP A 147 12.23 8.12 -8.62
N PRO A 148 13.43 7.60 -8.96
CA PRO A 148 14.02 6.47 -8.25
C PRO A 148 14.40 6.77 -6.79
N GLU A 149 14.59 8.04 -6.41
CA GLU A 149 14.88 8.43 -5.03
C GLU A 149 13.72 8.13 -4.08
N VAL A 150 12.47 8.07 -4.59
CA VAL A 150 11.31 7.69 -3.79
C VAL A 150 11.48 6.27 -3.21
N ALA A 151 11.90 5.32 -4.03
CA ALA A 151 12.13 3.95 -3.60
C ALA A 151 13.21 3.87 -2.50
N GLN A 152 14.31 4.59 -2.66
CA GLN A 152 15.38 4.64 -1.67
C GLN A 152 14.92 5.26 -0.34
N THR A 153 14.16 6.36 -0.41
CA THR A 153 13.57 7.02 0.76
C THR A 153 12.65 6.06 1.52
N VAL A 154 11.76 5.35 0.80
CA VAL A 154 10.83 4.39 1.42
C VAL A 154 11.58 3.24 2.09
N VAL A 155 12.62 2.69 1.46
CA VAL A 155 13.48 1.66 2.07
C VAL A 155 14.11 2.15 3.38
N THR A 156 14.63 3.38 3.40
CA THR A 156 15.21 3.99 4.60
C THR A 156 14.17 4.13 5.71
N LEU A 157 12.95 4.58 5.38
CA LEU A 157 11.85 4.73 6.35
C LEU A 157 11.40 3.37 6.93
N ILE A 158 11.32 2.32 6.10
CA ILE A 158 11.02 0.95 6.56
C ILE A 158 12.09 0.47 7.56
N ALA A 159 13.36 0.65 7.22
CA ALA A 159 14.48 0.26 8.09
C ALA A 159 14.45 1.03 9.43
N ALA A 160 14.23 2.35 9.39
CA ALA A 160 14.14 3.18 10.57
C ALA A 160 12.96 2.77 11.48
N GLY A 161 11.78 2.52 10.90
CA GLY A 161 10.61 2.07 11.66
C GLY A 161 10.86 0.74 12.37
N ARG A 162 11.53 -0.21 11.72
CA ARG A 162 11.89 -1.49 12.34
C ARG A 162 12.92 -1.33 13.48
N GLN A 163 13.93 -0.50 13.27
CA GLN A 163 14.93 -0.24 14.30
C GLN A 163 14.34 0.47 15.52
N GLY A 164 13.36 1.37 15.29
CA GLY A 164 12.64 2.08 16.34
C GLY A 164 11.54 1.27 17.04
N GLY A 165 11.31 0.01 16.64
CA GLY A 165 10.24 -0.82 17.21
C GLY A 165 8.82 -0.47 16.76
N THR A 166 8.69 0.44 15.80
CA THR A 166 7.42 0.87 15.20
C THR A 166 7.41 0.59 13.69
N PRO A 167 7.30 -0.68 13.26
CA PRO A 167 7.32 -1.04 11.85
C PRO A 167 6.16 -0.36 11.12
N ILE A 168 6.47 0.28 9.99
CA ILE A 168 5.47 0.96 9.15
C ILE A 168 4.89 0.01 8.10
N ARG A 169 3.63 0.26 7.71
CA ARG A 169 2.89 -0.48 6.66
C ARG A 169 2.40 0.44 5.54
N ALA A 170 2.69 1.73 5.66
CA ALA A 170 2.35 2.74 4.67
C ALA A 170 3.32 3.91 4.71
N VAL A 171 3.40 4.62 3.59
CA VAL A 171 3.96 5.97 3.49
C VAL A 171 2.98 6.85 2.71
N LEU A 172 3.00 8.15 2.96
CA LEU A 172 2.24 9.11 2.16
C LEU A 172 3.20 9.89 1.25
N LEU A 173 3.03 9.74 -0.06
CA LEU A 173 3.78 10.54 -1.04
C LEU A 173 3.10 11.91 -1.17
N ASP A 174 3.86 12.98 -0.94
CA ASP A 174 3.33 14.35 -1.01
C ASP A 174 2.71 14.63 -2.38
N ARG A 175 1.45 15.13 -2.37
CA ARG A 175 0.63 15.47 -3.54
C ARG A 175 0.31 14.31 -4.50
N LEU A 176 0.62 13.09 -4.11
CA LEU A 176 0.42 11.92 -4.98
C LEU A 176 -0.47 10.86 -4.33
N GLY A 177 -0.33 10.62 -3.03
CA GLY A 177 -1.18 9.67 -2.31
C GLY A 177 -0.39 8.56 -1.60
N PRO A 178 -1.09 7.62 -0.95
CA PRO A 178 -0.49 6.59 -0.13
C PRO A 178 0.13 5.46 -0.95
N VAL A 179 1.15 4.84 -0.37
CA VAL A 179 1.62 3.50 -0.74
C VAL A 179 1.49 2.63 0.51
N CYS A 180 0.65 1.60 0.45
CA CYS A 180 0.36 0.69 1.54
C CYS A 180 0.80 -0.73 1.18
N TRP A 181 1.27 -1.51 2.17
CA TRP A 181 1.67 -2.90 1.95
C TRP A 181 1.34 -3.80 3.12
N HIS A 182 1.11 -5.08 2.83
CA HIS A 182 0.86 -6.12 3.83
C HIS A 182 1.11 -7.52 3.26
N GLU A 183 0.92 -8.54 4.09
CA GLU A 183 1.08 -9.96 3.76
C GLU A 183 0.04 -10.50 2.76
N THR A 184 -1.11 -9.84 2.61
CA THR A 184 -2.16 -10.22 1.66
C THR A 184 -2.76 -8.99 0.98
N PRO A 185 -3.38 -9.13 -0.21
CA PRO A 185 -4.10 -8.03 -0.86
C PRO A 185 -5.22 -7.44 0.00
N ALA A 186 -5.99 -8.29 0.67
CA ALA A 186 -7.07 -7.85 1.56
C ALA A 186 -6.53 -7.04 2.77
N ALA A 187 -5.41 -7.47 3.38
CA ALA A 187 -4.81 -6.75 4.49
C ALA A 187 -4.18 -5.42 4.05
N ALA A 188 -3.53 -5.37 2.87
CA ALA A 188 -3.01 -4.12 2.31
C ALA A 188 -4.15 -3.13 1.98
N MET A 189 -5.28 -3.64 1.45
CA MET A 189 -6.50 -2.84 1.23
C MET A 189 -7.05 -2.29 2.55
N ALA A 190 -7.13 -3.10 3.60
CA ALA A 190 -7.62 -2.65 4.91
C ALA A 190 -6.76 -1.54 5.52
N VAL A 191 -5.42 -1.59 5.37
CA VAL A 191 -4.52 -0.50 5.77
C VAL A 191 -4.83 0.78 5.00
N LEU A 192 -5.00 0.69 3.68
CA LEU A 192 -5.33 1.84 2.83
C LEU A 192 -6.66 2.47 3.23
N GLU A 193 -7.69 1.65 3.43
CA GLU A 193 -9.04 2.12 3.76
C GLU A 193 -9.08 2.83 5.11
N GLU A 194 -8.49 2.21 6.14
CA GLU A 194 -8.43 2.82 7.47
C GLU A 194 -7.63 4.14 7.46
N LEU A 195 -6.55 4.19 6.68
CA LEU A 195 -5.75 5.41 6.54
C LEU A 195 -6.54 6.53 5.84
N GLU A 196 -7.24 6.23 4.75
CA GLU A 196 -8.06 7.20 4.00
C GLU A 196 -9.25 7.68 4.85
N GLU A 197 -9.95 6.78 5.56
CA GLU A 197 -11.06 7.17 6.44
C GLU A 197 -10.58 8.01 7.62
N THR A 198 -9.42 7.70 8.19
CA THR A 198 -8.83 8.54 9.26
C THR A 198 -8.46 9.92 8.74
N ALA A 199 -7.91 10.02 7.52
CA ALA A 199 -7.65 11.32 6.87
C ALA A 199 -8.94 12.11 6.63
N ARG A 200 -10.00 11.44 6.18
CA ARG A 200 -11.33 12.01 6.01
C ARG A 200 -11.88 12.57 7.31
N LEU A 201 -11.87 11.79 8.40
CA LEU A 201 -12.31 12.22 9.72
C LEU A 201 -11.51 13.45 10.19
N TRP A 202 -10.18 13.40 10.05
CA TRP A 202 -9.31 14.52 10.40
C TRP A 202 -9.64 15.79 9.62
N LEU A 203 -9.81 15.70 8.31
CA LEU A 203 -10.10 16.86 7.46
C LEU A 203 -11.46 17.46 7.72
N MET A 204 -12.48 16.62 7.98
CA MET A 204 -13.86 17.06 8.23
C MET A 204 -14.07 17.62 9.63
N SER A 205 -13.25 17.26 10.60
CA SER A 205 -13.42 17.69 11.99
C SER A 205 -13.03 19.17 12.20
N ASN A 206 -13.91 19.92 12.86
CA ASN A 206 -13.67 21.29 13.28
C ASN A 206 -14.39 21.57 14.62
N PRO A 207 -13.68 21.80 15.74
CA PRO A 207 -12.22 21.81 15.87
C PRO A 207 -11.59 20.44 15.63
N LYS A 208 -10.28 20.40 15.38
CA LYS A 208 -9.55 19.14 15.24
C LYS A 208 -9.63 18.31 16.52
N PRO A 209 -9.83 16.97 16.40
CA PRO A 209 -9.91 16.09 17.56
C PRO A 209 -8.56 16.03 18.29
N LEU A 210 -8.63 15.88 19.62
CA LEU A 210 -7.45 15.57 20.39
C LEU A 210 -6.97 14.15 20.10
N PRO A 211 -5.66 13.90 20.05
CA PRO A 211 -5.12 12.54 19.96
C PRO A 211 -5.55 11.68 21.16
N LEU A 212 -5.55 10.38 21.00
CA LEU A 212 -5.65 9.43 22.10
C LEU A 212 -4.54 9.72 23.12
N SER A 213 -4.89 9.67 24.40
CA SER A 213 -3.96 9.88 25.49
C SER A 213 -2.96 8.70 25.61
N GLU A 214 -1.82 8.95 26.25
CA GLU A 214 -0.82 7.90 26.46
C GLU A 214 -1.37 6.65 27.21
N PRO A 215 -2.23 6.77 28.24
CA PRO A 215 -2.89 5.60 28.83
C PRO A 215 -3.72 4.79 27.83
N GLN A 216 -4.46 5.44 26.93
CA GLN A 216 -5.24 4.77 25.88
C GLN A 216 -4.33 4.08 24.86
N LEU A 217 -3.24 4.71 24.45
CA LEU A 217 -2.24 4.10 23.57
C LEU A 217 -1.55 2.90 24.22
N ALA A 218 -1.20 3.01 25.51
CA ALA A 218 -0.61 1.91 26.28
C ALA A 218 -1.56 0.70 26.39
N GLU A 219 -2.87 0.94 26.55
CA GLU A 219 -3.88 -0.11 26.52
C GLU A 219 -3.91 -0.83 25.15
N LEU A 220 -3.88 -0.08 24.05
CA LEU A 220 -3.88 -0.66 22.69
C LEU A 220 -2.60 -1.48 22.42
N ARG A 221 -1.43 -1.02 22.91
CA ARG A 221 -0.20 -1.80 22.83
C ARG A 221 -0.30 -3.11 23.60
N THR A 222 -0.84 -3.06 24.83
CA THR A 222 -0.91 -4.22 25.72
C THR A 222 -1.93 -5.25 25.25
N GLN A 223 -3.12 -4.82 24.84
CA GLN A 223 -4.22 -5.70 24.48
C GLN A 223 -4.14 -6.22 23.05
N PHE A 224 -3.61 -5.43 22.12
CA PHE A 224 -3.68 -5.71 20.68
C PHE A 224 -2.30 -5.72 19.98
N GLY A 225 -1.22 -5.46 20.70
CA GLY A 225 0.13 -5.40 20.11
C GLY A 225 0.30 -4.24 19.14
N ALA A 226 -0.42 -3.13 19.32
CA ALA A 226 -0.33 -1.98 18.44
C ALA A 226 1.10 -1.40 18.42
N ALA A 227 1.61 -1.15 17.22
CA ALA A 227 2.96 -0.58 17.01
C ALA A 227 2.88 0.95 16.86
N TRP A 228 2.59 1.63 17.99
CA TRP A 228 2.46 3.10 18.04
C TRP A 228 3.38 3.70 19.09
#